data_b0ea1e872c38788c551f61e982240e44
#
_entry.id   b0ea1e872c38788c551f61e982240e44
#
_cell.length_a   1.000
_cell.length_b   1.000
_cell.length_c   1.000
_cell.angle_alpha   90.00
_cell.angle_beta   90.00
_cell.angle_gamma   90.00
#
_symmetry.space_group_name_H-M   'P 1'
#
loop_
_entity.id
_entity.type
_entity.pdbx_description
1 polymer ?
#
loop_
_entity_poly.entity_id
_entity_poly.type
_entity_poly.pdbx_seq_one_letter_code
_entity_poly.pdbx_strand_id
1 'polypeptide(L)'
;MVLGYQGKDLNDQLTRNDEIMACVKHFALYGAGEAGRDYNTVDMSRNRMFNEYMYPYEAAVHAGVGSVMASFNEVDGVPATANHWLMTNVLRKQWGFNGFVVTDFTGISEMVEHGIGNLQTVSARALNAGVDMDMVSEGFVGTLKKSLTEGKITMKTLDAACRRILEAKYKLGLFDDPYKYCDLSRPARDIFTREHRDAARRIAAESFVLLKNEPFEGQGKKSSRPVLPLEKQGTVAVIGPLGNTRSNMPGTWSVAARLDDYPSLYEGLKEMTAGRVNITYAKGSNLIGDVAYEERATLFGRSLGRDNRTDKELLDEALKVASGADVIVAALGESSEMSGESSSRTDLDIPDVQRTLLEALLKTGKPVVLTLFTGRPLTLTWEQEHVPAILNVWFGGSEAAYAIGDVLFGDVNPSGKLTMTFPKDVGQIPLFYNHKNTGRPLAAGNWFEKFRSNYLDVDNEPLYPFGYGLSYTTFQYSDIALSTPVMGQNGSTTAVVHRDQYR
;
A
#
# COMPACT_ATOMS: atom_id res chain seq x y z
N MET A 1 15.36 0.36 -0.52
CA MET A 1 15.10 -0.42 0.71
C MET A 1 16.25 -1.39 1.00
N VAL A 2 16.66 -2.33 0.12
CA VAL A 2 17.77 -3.27 0.42
C VAL A 2 19.01 -2.55 0.92
N LEU A 3 19.50 -1.55 0.16
CA LEU A 3 20.65 -0.74 0.58
C LEU A 3 20.46 0.04 1.89
N GLY A 4 19.21 0.37 2.22
CA GLY A 4 18.89 1.04 3.49
C GLY A 4 18.97 0.11 4.70
N TYR A 5 18.67 -1.17 4.51
CA TYR A 5 18.73 -2.16 5.57
C TYR A 5 20.12 -2.80 5.71
N GLN A 6 20.77 -3.10 4.59
CA GLN A 6 22.01 -3.89 4.58
C GLN A 6 23.30 -3.06 4.49
N GLY A 7 23.21 -1.75 4.26
CA GLY A 7 24.36 -0.90 3.96
C GLY A 7 24.43 -0.52 2.47
N LYS A 8 24.97 0.66 2.20
CA LYS A 8 24.98 1.26 0.84
C LYS A 8 26.07 0.69 -0.07
N ASP A 9 27.18 0.26 0.50
CA ASP A 9 28.28 -0.35 -0.25
C ASP A 9 28.08 -1.86 -0.38
N LEU A 10 27.92 -2.34 -1.61
CA LEU A 10 27.71 -3.77 -1.88
C LEU A 10 28.85 -4.67 -1.37
N ASN A 11 30.06 -4.14 -1.24
CA ASN A 11 31.22 -4.87 -0.74
C ASN A 11 31.34 -4.88 0.79
N ASP A 12 30.56 -4.04 1.46
CA ASP A 12 30.64 -3.82 2.93
C ASP A 12 29.26 -3.90 3.60
N GLN A 13 28.33 -4.68 3.02
CA GLN A 13 27.01 -4.91 3.60
C GLN A 13 27.06 -5.86 4.80
N LEU A 14 26.21 -5.63 5.80
CA LEU A 14 26.01 -6.46 6.99
C LEU A 14 27.24 -6.53 7.93
N THR A 15 28.13 -5.56 7.84
CA THR A 15 29.32 -5.49 8.71
C THR A 15 29.04 -4.77 10.03
N ARG A 16 28.06 -3.85 10.03
CA ARG A 16 27.69 -3.05 11.20
C ARG A 16 26.59 -3.73 12.00
N ASN A 17 26.50 -3.38 13.29
CA ASN A 17 25.48 -3.94 14.18
C ASN A 17 24.10 -3.21 14.09
N ASP A 18 24.01 -2.12 13.31
CA ASP A 18 22.77 -1.40 12.99
C ASP A 18 22.23 -1.74 11.59
N GLU A 19 22.81 -2.71 10.92
CA GLU A 19 22.36 -3.25 9.64
C GLU A 19 21.60 -4.57 9.84
N ILE A 20 20.61 -4.82 8.97
CA ILE A 20 19.79 -6.04 9.01
C ILE A 20 19.70 -6.66 7.63
N MET A 21 19.78 -7.99 7.55
CA MET A 21 19.61 -8.71 6.28
C MET A 21 18.20 -8.54 5.75
N ALA A 22 18.08 -8.02 4.54
CA ALA A 22 16.82 -7.83 3.86
C ALA A 22 16.31 -9.14 3.24
N CYS A 23 14.98 -9.28 3.21
CA CYS A 23 14.29 -10.36 2.49
C CYS A 23 13.36 -9.74 1.46
N VAL A 24 13.56 -10.02 0.18
CA VAL A 24 12.59 -9.62 -0.84
C VAL A 24 11.49 -10.67 -0.94
N LYS A 25 10.21 -10.22 -0.91
CA LYS A 25 9.05 -11.10 -0.88
C LYS A 25 7.84 -10.51 -1.58
N HIS A 26 6.87 -11.30 -2.01
CA HIS A 26 6.89 -12.77 -2.03
C HIS A 26 7.21 -13.22 -3.46
N PHE A 27 8.25 -14.03 -3.66
CA PHE A 27 8.78 -14.39 -4.98
C PHE A 27 8.08 -15.64 -5.54
N ALA A 28 7.24 -15.47 -6.60
CA ALA A 28 7.00 -14.25 -7.33
C ALA A 28 5.54 -14.14 -7.76
N LEU A 29 5.19 -12.96 -8.29
CA LEU A 29 3.90 -12.67 -8.92
C LEU A 29 2.71 -12.66 -7.95
N TYR A 30 2.91 -12.69 -6.66
CA TYR A 30 1.88 -12.84 -5.64
C TYR A 30 0.77 -11.77 -5.72
N GLY A 31 1.08 -10.56 -6.17
CA GLY A 31 0.10 -9.50 -6.39
C GLY A 31 -0.76 -9.63 -7.65
N ALA A 32 -0.61 -10.72 -8.42
CA ALA A 32 -1.32 -10.95 -9.69
C ALA A 32 -2.34 -12.09 -9.61
N GLY A 33 -2.76 -12.49 -8.40
CA GLY A 33 -3.75 -13.54 -8.19
C GLY A 33 -5.05 -13.27 -8.93
N GLU A 34 -5.64 -14.29 -9.55
CA GLU A 34 -6.91 -14.19 -10.28
C GLU A 34 -8.03 -13.67 -9.39
N ALA A 35 -8.90 -12.84 -9.95
CA ALA A 35 -10.00 -12.16 -9.27
C ALA A 35 -9.55 -11.26 -8.08
N GLY A 36 -8.27 -10.85 -8.03
CA GLY A 36 -7.72 -10.04 -6.95
C GLY A 36 -7.72 -10.73 -5.59
N ARG A 37 -7.79 -12.07 -5.53
CA ARG A 37 -7.79 -12.81 -4.28
C ARG A 37 -6.39 -13.28 -3.92
N ASP A 38 -6.00 -13.05 -2.68
CA ASP A 38 -4.79 -13.63 -2.11
C ASP A 38 -4.82 -15.16 -2.20
N TYR A 39 -3.66 -15.75 -2.32
CA TYR A 39 -3.43 -17.21 -2.42
C TYR A 39 -4.01 -17.87 -3.68
N ASN A 40 -4.62 -17.10 -4.58
CA ASN A 40 -5.21 -17.64 -5.79
C ASN A 40 -4.17 -17.83 -6.90
N THR A 41 -4.56 -18.60 -7.90
CA THR A 41 -3.80 -18.92 -9.12
C THR A 41 -3.25 -17.65 -9.79
N VAL A 42 -2.04 -17.77 -10.31
CA VAL A 42 -1.45 -16.76 -11.20
C VAL A 42 -1.15 -17.39 -12.54
N ASP A 43 -1.83 -16.92 -13.57
CA ASP A 43 -1.59 -17.32 -14.96
C ASP A 43 -1.30 -16.10 -15.83
N MET A 44 -0.12 -16.07 -16.42
CA MET A 44 0.28 -15.01 -17.34
C MET A 44 1.44 -15.45 -18.24
N SER A 45 1.55 -14.79 -19.42
CA SER A 45 2.67 -15.03 -20.31
C SER A 45 4.01 -14.59 -19.68
N ARG A 46 5.10 -15.28 -20.02
CA ARG A 46 6.46 -14.89 -19.58
C ARG A 46 6.82 -13.47 -20.00
N ASN A 47 6.35 -13.01 -21.14
CA ASN A 47 6.55 -11.65 -21.60
C ASN A 47 5.95 -10.63 -20.61
N ARG A 48 4.71 -10.84 -20.16
CA ARG A 48 4.07 -10.01 -19.14
C ARG A 48 4.79 -10.11 -17.79
N MET A 49 5.14 -11.34 -17.41
CA MET A 49 5.86 -11.63 -16.18
C MET A 49 7.14 -10.78 -16.05
N PHE A 50 8.03 -10.83 -17.05
CA PHE A 50 9.29 -10.09 -17.02
C PHE A 50 9.13 -8.59 -17.23
N ASN A 51 8.17 -8.14 -18.03
CA ASN A 51 7.98 -6.71 -18.30
C ASN A 51 7.21 -5.94 -17.22
N GLU A 52 6.42 -6.61 -16.39
CA GLU A 52 5.51 -5.93 -15.46
C GLU A 52 5.78 -6.31 -13.99
N TYR A 53 6.19 -7.53 -13.67
CA TYR A 53 6.24 -8.02 -12.29
C TYR A 53 7.62 -8.36 -11.75
N MET A 54 8.57 -8.76 -12.61
CA MET A 54 9.85 -9.32 -12.15
C MET A 54 10.92 -8.26 -11.83
N TYR A 55 10.80 -7.05 -12.38
CA TYR A 55 11.79 -5.98 -12.19
C TYR A 55 12.14 -5.66 -10.72
N PRO A 56 11.17 -5.55 -9.79
CA PRO A 56 11.50 -5.24 -8.40
C PRO A 56 12.35 -6.32 -7.73
N TYR A 57 12.12 -7.59 -8.08
CA TYR A 57 12.90 -8.72 -7.57
C TYR A 57 14.31 -8.73 -8.13
N GLU A 58 14.45 -8.55 -9.45
CA GLU A 58 15.75 -8.46 -10.11
C GLU A 58 16.58 -7.30 -9.56
N ALA A 59 15.96 -6.12 -9.40
CA ALA A 59 16.61 -4.96 -8.79
C ALA A 59 17.05 -5.22 -7.34
N ALA A 60 16.26 -5.95 -6.55
CA ALA A 60 16.62 -6.34 -5.19
C ALA A 60 17.80 -7.32 -5.16
N VAL A 61 17.86 -8.26 -6.10
CA VAL A 61 19.00 -9.18 -6.27
C VAL A 61 20.28 -8.41 -6.62
N HIS A 62 20.21 -7.49 -7.58
CA HIS A 62 21.34 -6.64 -7.96
C HIS A 62 21.78 -5.68 -6.84
N ALA A 63 20.88 -5.31 -5.93
CA ALA A 63 21.20 -4.56 -4.72
C ALA A 63 21.80 -5.43 -3.59
N GLY A 64 22.04 -6.72 -3.83
CA GLY A 64 22.69 -7.61 -2.89
C GLY A 64 21.79 -8.18 -1.79
N VAL A 65 20.46 -8.28 -2.00
CA VAL A 65 19.55 -8.83 -1.00
C VAL A 65 20.02 -10.19 -0.49
N GLY A 66 20.02 -10.37 0.85
CA GLY A 66 20.56 -11.57 1.48
C GLY A 66 19.62 -12.77 1.48
N SER A 67 18.31 -12.55 1.39
CA SER A 67 17.32 -13.62 1.36
C SER A 67 16.13 -13.31 0.46
N VAL A 68 15.43 -14.37 0.04
CA VAL A 68 14.22 -14.33 -0.76
C VAL A 68 13.18 -15.26 -0.11
N MET A 69 11.94 -14.81 0.01
CA MET A 69 10.84 -15.65 0.46
C MET A 69 10.00 -16.07 -0.76
N ALA A 70 9.78 -17.38 -0.90
CA ALA A 70 8.91 -17.93 -1.94
C ALA A 70 7.45 -17.55 -1.68
N SER A 71 6.68 -17.30 -2.74
CA SER A 71 5.24 -17.01 -2.62
C SER A 71 4.40 -18.28 -2.52
N PHE A 72 3.15 -18.13 -2.08
CA PHE A 72 2.18 -19.23 -1.96
C PHE A 72 1.62 -19.70 -3.29
N ASN A 73 1.37 -18.75 -4.20
CA ASN A 73 0.70 -19.02 -5.46
C ASN A 73 1.51 -19.94 -6.38
N GLU A 74 0.83 -20.63 -7.27
CA GLU A 74 1.46 -21.28 -8.39
C GLU A 74 1.80 -20.27 -9.50
N VAL A 75 2.83 -20.60 -10.24
CA VAL A 75 3.29 -19.90 -11.44
C VAL A 75 3.39 -20.90 -12.56
N ASP A 76 2.64 -20.71 -13.64
CA ASP A 76 2.62 -21.63 -14.77
C ASP A 76 2.16 -23.05 -14.32
N GLY A 77 1.17 -23.12 -13.40
CA GLY A 77 0.63 -24.37 -12.84
C GLY A 77 1.53 -25.09 -11.84
N VAL A 78 2.65 -24.48 -11.40
CA VAL A 78 3.56 -25.06 -10.42
C VAL A 78 3.67 -24.12 -9.22
N PRO A 79 3.38 -24.55 -7.96
CA PRO A 79 3.58 -23.74 -6.79
C PRO A 79 4.99 -23.13 -6.76
N ALA A 80 5.08 -21.84 -6.49
CA ALA A 80 6.37 -21.12 -6.54
C ALA A 80 7.45 -21.80 -5.71
N THR A 81 7.08 -22.33 -4.54
CA THR A 81 7.96 -23.09 -3.64
C THR A 81 8.55 -24.36 -4.29
N ALA A 82 7.85 -24.99 -5.25
CA ALA A 82 8.34 -26.17 -5.99
C ALA A 82 8.83 -25.84 -7.41
N ASN A 83 8.81 -24.59 -7.79
CA ASN A 83 9.09 -24.17 -9.17
C ASN A 83 10.61 -24.02 -9.43
N HIS A 84 11.21 -25.09 -9.93
CA HIS A 84 12.66 -25.11 -10.25
C HIS A 84 13.06 -24.05 -11.29
N TRP A 85 12.20 -23.78 -12.28
CA TRP A 85 12.48 -22.74 -13.26
C TRP A 85 12.58 -21.37 -12.59
N LEU A 86 11.64 -21.04 -11.71
CA LEU A 86 11.60 -19.76 -11.00
C LEU A 86 12.79 -19.64 -10.01
N MET A 87 12.94 -20.63 -9.11
CA MET A 87 13.91 -20.57 -8.00
C MET A 87 15.35 -20.79 -8.45
N THR A 88 15.58 -21.69 -9.41
CA THR A 88 16.95 -22.02 -9.85
C THR A 88 17.32 -21.34 -11.16
N ASN A 89 16.49 -21.41 -12.21
CA ASN A 89 16.93 -20.92 -13.50
C ASN A 89 16.84 -19.38 -13.57
N VAL A 90 15.75 -18.76 -13.10
CA VAL A 90 15.61 -17.30 -13.09
C VAL A 90 16.42 -16.70 -11.95
N LEU A 91 16.04 -17.00 -10.70
CA LEU A 91 16.60 -16.34 -9.53
C LEU A 91 18.11 -16.54 -9.39
N ARG A 92 18.59 -17.80 -9.46
CA ARG A 92 19.98 -18.10 -9.19
C ARG A 92 20.88 -18.02 -10.42
N LYS A 93 20.47 -18.63 -11.57
CA LYS A 93 21.34 -18.68 -12.75
C LYS A 93 21.28 -17.40 -13.58
N GLN A 94 20.09 -16.86 -13.83
CA GLN A 94 19.93 -15.68 -14.67
C GLN A 94 20.32 -14.40 -13.93
N TRP A 95 19.83 -14.22 -12.69
CA TRP A 95 20.10 -13.00 -11.90
C TRP A 95 21.29 -13.11 -10.95
N GLY A 96 21.85 -14.30 -10.77
CA GLY A 96 23.04 -14.50 -9.94
C GLY A 96 22.79 -14.41 -8.43
N PHE A 97 21.58 -14.69 -7.96
CA PHE A 97 21.26 -14.66 -6.52
C PHE A 97 22.07 -15.69 -5.74
N ASN A 98 22.83 -15.23 -4.76
CA ASN A 98 23.73 -16.03 -3.94
C ASN A 98 23.27 -16.24 -2.49
N GLY A 99 22.17 -15.57 -2.07
CA GLY A 99 21.59 -15.71 -0.75
C GLY A 99 20.76 -17.01 -0.58
N PHE A 100 20.04 -17.12 0.52
CA PHE A 100 19.16 -18.26 0.75
C PHE A 100 17.69 -17.93 0.41
N VAL A 101 16.96 -19.00 0.05
CA VAL A 101 15.51 -18.95 -0.18
C VAL A 101 14.82 -19.62 1.00
N VAL A 102 13.90 -18.90 1.65
CA VAL A 102 12.99 -19.40 2.67
C VAL A 102 11.59 -19.55 2.08
N THR A 103 10.80 -20.51 2.55
CA THR A 103 9.38 -20.56 2.22
C THR A 103 8.62 -19.46 2.95
N ASP A 104 7.40 -19.17 2.51
CA ASP A 104 6.43 -18.50 3.37
C ASP A 104 5.95 -19.45 4.49
N PHE A 105 5.14 -18.93 5.42
CA PHE A 105 4.59 -19.68 6.55
C PHE A 105 3.82 -20.89 6.02
N THR A 106 4.17 -22.11 6.45
CA THR A 106 3.58 -23.38 5.98
C THR A 106 3.70 -23.67 4.47
N GLY A 107 4.46 -22.92 3.69
CA GLY A 107 4.49 -22.99 2.23
C GLY A 107 4.92 -24.34 1.63
N ILE A 108 5.57 -25.24 2.39
CA ILE A 108 5.81 -26.62 1.94
C ILE A 108 4.57 -27.49 2.16
N SER A 109 3.97 -27.44 3.35
CA SER A 109 2.80 -28.28 3.67
C SER A 109 1.59 -27.93 2.80
N GLU A 110 1.41 -26.67 2.44
CA GLU A 110 0.33 -26.23 1.55
C GLU A 110 0.39 -26.83 0.15
N MET A 111 1.56 -27.22 -0.32
CA MET A 111 1.67 -27.93 -1.60
C MET A 111 1.00 -29.30 -1.60
N VAL A 112 0.67 -29.84 -0.45
CA VAL A 112 -0.16 -31.08 -0.35
C VAL A 112 -1.58 -30.79 -0.83
N GLU A 113 -2.14 -29.65 -0.47
CA GLU A 113 -3.47 -29.19 -0.91
C GLU A 113 -3.49 -28.87 -2.42
N HIS A 114 -2.37 -28.44 -3.00
CA HIS A 114 -2.21 -28.32 -4.45
C HIS A 114 -2.21 -29.69 -5.17
N GLY A 115 -2.31 -30.82 -4.47
CA GLY A 115 -2.31 -32.15 -5.04
C GLY A 115 -0.95 -32.65 -5.56
N ILE A 116 0.14 -31.99 -5.17
CA ILE A 116 1.51 -32.35 -5.63
C ILE A 116 1.98 -33.68 -5.06
N GLY A 117 1.53 -34.03 -3.85
CA GLY A 117 1.87 -35.28 -3.18
C GLY A 117 1.86 -35.12 -1.66
N ASN A 118 2.35 -36.16 -0.96
CA ASN A 118 2.48 -36.08 0.51
C ASN A 118 3.63 -35.18 0.96
N LEU A 119 3.71 -34.87 2.25
CA LEU A 119 4.71 -33.97 2.83
C LEU A 119 6.15 -34.32 2.44
N GLN A 120 6.51 -35.63 2.36
CA GLN A 120 7.85 -36.04 1.90
C GLN A 120 8.12 -35.64 0.43
N THR A 121 7.11 -35.85 -0.43
CA THR A 121 7.24 -35.52 -1.85
C THR A 121 7.38 -34.03 -2.08
N VAL A 122 6.53 -33.23 -1.44
CA VAL A 122 6.56 -31.76 -1.61
C VAL A 122 7.84 -31.15 -1.00
N SER A 123 8.32 -31.69 0.14
CA SER A 123 9.61 -31.26 0.74
C SER A 123 10.79 -31.54 -0.19
N ALA A 124 10.84 -32.73 -0.78
CA ALA A 124 11.89 -33.08 -1.74
C ALA A 124 11.84 -32.19 -2.99
N ARG A 125 10.64 -31.86 -3.50
CA ARG A 125 10.47 -30.95 -4.64
C ARG A 125 10.92 -29.52 -4.30
N ALA A 126 10.56 -28.99 -3.13
CA ALA A 126 10.98 -27.67 -2.69
C ALA A 126 12.50 -27.56 -2.59
N LEU A 127 13.18 -28.52 -1.95
CA LEU A 127 14.63 -28.54 -1.86
C LEU A 127 15.29 -28.62 -3.24
N ASN A 128 14.79 -29.50 -4.12
CA ASN A 128 15.29 -29.64 -5.48
C ASN A 128 15.01 -28.43 -6.37
N ALA A 129 13.96 -27.65 -6.07
CA ALA A 129 13.68 -26.40 -6.75
C ALA A 129 14.68 -25.29 -6.37
N GLY A 130 15.31 -25.36 -5.21
CA GLY A 130 16.30 -24.39 -4.74
C GLY A 130 15.88 -23.63 -3.48
N VAL A 131 14.86 -24.11 -2.77
CA VAL A 131 14.49 -23.64 -1.43
C VAL A 131 15.47 -24.19 -0.40
N ASP A 132 15.95 -23.35 0.49
CA ASP A 132 17.02 -23.68 1.46
C ASP A 132 16.48 -23.84 2.90
N MET A 133 15.36 -23.16 3.21
CA MET A 133 14.82 -23.10 4.56
C MET A 133 13.29 -23.28 4.53
N ASP A 134 12.79 -24.16 5.37
CA ASP A 134 11.37 -24.43 5.58
C ASP A 134 10.85 -23.61 6.76
N MET A 135 9.81 -22.83 6.53
CA MET A 135 9.16 -22.06 7.60
C MET A 135 7.93 -22.80 8.12
N VAL A 136 8.05 -23.35 9.33
CA VAL A 136 6.96 -23.93 10.16
C VAL A 136 6.38 -25.27 9.66
N SER A 137 6.50 -25.64 8.40
CA SER A 137 5.92 -26.90 7.90
C SER A 137 6.50 -28.18 8.51
N GLU A 138 7.70 -28.12 9.10
CA GLU A 138 8.48 -29.25 9.60
C GLU A 138 8.78 -30.33 8.53
N GLY A 139 8.51 -30.01 7.28
CA GLY A 139 8.69 -30.91 6.13
C GLY A 139 10.14 -31.30 5.91
N PHE A 140 11.07 -30.33 6.00
CA PHE A 140 12.50 -30.62 5.86
C PHE A 140 13.02 -31.47 7.00
N VAL A 141 12.75 -31.10 8.24
CA VAL A 141 13.21 -31.84 9.42
C VAL A 141 12.64 -33.24 9.48
N GLY A 142 11.35 -33.37 9.19
CA GLY A 142 10.63 -34.64 9.29
C GLY A 142 10.89 -35.62 8.14
N THR A 143 11.28 -35.15 6.95
CA THR A 143 11.21 -36.03 5.75
C THR A 143 12.50 -36.14 4.92
N LEU A 144 13.45 -35.17 4.98
CA LEU A 144 14.59 -35.16 4.07
C LEU A 144 15.56 -36.31 4.30
N LYS A 145 15.70 -36.82 5.52
CA LYS A 145 16.52 -38.01 5.78
C LYS A 145 16.00 -39.22 4.98
N LYS A 146 14.69 -39.45 5.02
CA LYS A 146 14.04 -40.52 4.26
C LYS A 146 14.16 -40.27 2.76
N SER A 147 13.95 -39.03 2.30
CA SER A 147 14.09 -38.64 0.89
C SER A 147 15.49 -38.88 0.35
N LEU A 148 16.52 -38.64 1.16
CA LEU A 148 17.91 -38.92 0.80
C LEU A 148 18.14 -40.43 0.67
N THR A 149 17.65 -41.24 1.61
CA THR A 149 17.78 -42.72 1.56
C THR A 149 17.09 -43.29 0.33
N GLU A 150 15.94 -42.73 -0.06
CA GLU A 150 15.17 -43.16 -1.22
C GLU A 150 15.66 -42.54 -2.55
N GLY A 151 16.71 -41.73 -2.54
CA GLY A 151 17.28 -41.09 -3.74
C GLY A 151 16.41 -39.97 -4.34
N LYS A 152 15.42 -39.47 -3.61
CA LYS A 152 14.56 -38.37 -4.07
C LYS A 152 15.29 -37.01 -4.05
N ILE A 153 16.30 -36.88 -3.21
CA ILE A 153 17.24 -35.75 -3.12
C ILE A 153 18.66 -36.27 -3.09
N THR A 154 19.63 -35.40 -3.36
CA THR A 154 21.06 -35.73 -3.26
C THR A 154 21.72 -35.04 -2.09
N MET A 155 22.80 -35.63 -1.55
CA MET A 155 23.61 -34.98 -0.52
C MET A 155 24.13 -33.62 -1.03
N LYS A 156 24.53 -33.53 -2.29
CA LYS A 156 24.98 -32.27 -2.91
C LYS A 156 23.91 -31.16 -2.80
N THR A 157 22.62 -31.50 -3.02
CA THR A 157 21.53 -30.54 -2.93
C THR A 157 21.31 -30.09 -1.49
N LEU A 158 21.36 -31.04 -0.55
CA LEU A 158 21.22 -30.75 0.88
C LEU A 158 22.37 -29.87 1.40
N ASP A 159 23.62 -30.24 1.07
CA ASP A 159 24.81 -29.47 1.44
C ASP A 159 24.77 -28.05 0.90
N ALA A 160 24.27 -27.87 -0.34
CA ALA A 160 24.14 -26.55 -0.94
C ALA A 160 23.14 -25.66 -0.18
N ALA A 161 22.01 -26.21 0.27
CA ALA A 161 21.04 -25.49 1.07
C ALA A 161 21.61 -25.13 2.46
N CYS A 162 22.21 -26.11 3.16
CA CYS A 162 22.87 -25.85 4.45
C CYS A 162 23.96 -24.79 4.33
N ARG A 163 24.79 -24.86 3.29
CA ARG A 163 25.89 -23.90 3.05
C ARG A 163 25.36 -22.46 2.96
N ARG A 164 24.27 -22.20 2.22
CA ARG A 164 23.72 -20.84 2.08
C ARG A 164 23.22 -20.28 3.40
N ILE A 165 22.64 -21.11 4.24
CA ILE A 165 22.24 -20.69 5.59
C ILE A 165 23.45 -20.38 6.47
N LEU A 166 24.50 -21.23 6.41
CA LEU A 166 25.74 -21.00 7.16
C LEU A 166 26.49 -19.76 6.65
N GLU A 167 26.52 -19.53 5.34
CA GLU A 167 27.09 -18.31 4.74
C GLU A 167 26.36 -17.04 5.18
N ALA A 168 25.01 -17.08 5.28
CA ALA A 168 24.24 -15.97 5.81
C ALA A 168 24.61 -15.68 7.27
N LYS A 169 24.70 -16.71 8.11
CA LYS A 169 25.16 -16.57 9.52
C LYS A 169 26.58 -16.03 9.62
N TYR A 170 27.46 -16.47 8.72
CA TYR A 170 28.85 -16.00 8.67
C TYR A 170 28.91 -14.52 8.31
N LYS A 171 28.22 -14.10 7.25
CA LYS A 171 28.14 -12.69 6.84
C LYS A 171 27.60 -11.77 7.94
N LEU A 172 26.68 -12.28 8.74
CA LEU A 172 26.14 -11.57 9.91
C LEU A 172 27.09 -11.56 11.11
N GLY A 173 28.23 -12.29 11.04
CA GLY A 173 29.21 -12.38 12.14
C GLY A 173 28.74 -13.21 13.33
N LEU A 174 27.70 -14.05 13.17
CA LEU A 174 27.09 -14.80 14.29
C LEU A 174 27.95 -15.94 14.82
N PHE A 175 28.98 -16.36 14.08
CA PHE A 175 29.96 -17.34 14.55
C PHE A 175 31.02 -16.73 15.47
N ASP A 176 31.32 -15.45 15.28
CA ASP A 176 32.27 -14.72 16.11
C ASP A 176 31.59 -14.17 17.36
N ASP A 177 30.41 -13.57 17.19
CA ASP A 177 29.57 -13.05 18.27
C ASP A 177 28.07 -13.24 17.95
N PRO A 178 27.43 -14.29 18.52
CA PRO A 178 26.01 -14.54 18.30
C PRO A 178 25.09 -13.45 18.90
N TYR A 179 25.61 -12.61 19.78
CA TYR A 179 24.89 -11.51 20.43
C TYR A 179 25.22 -10.12 19.85
N LYS A 180 25.97 -10.05 18.77
CA LYS A 180 26.41 -8.81 18.09
C LYS A 180 25.27 -7.77 17.95
N TYR A 181 24.07 -8.24 17.68
CA TYR A 181 22.89 -7.38 17.44
C TYR A 181 22.06 -7.12 18.72
N CYS A 182 22.42 -7.73 19.85
CA CYS A 182 21.69 -7.61 21.11
C CYS A 182 22.22 -6.42 21.93
N ASP A 183 21.53 -5.28 21.82
CA ASP A 183 21.81 -4.11 22.65
C ASP A 183 20.51 -3.68 23.35
N LEU A 184 20.42 -3.99 24.64
CA LEU A 184 19.23 -3.73 25.47
C LEU A 184 18.97 -2.23 25.68
N SER A 185 19.93 -1.37 25.43
CA SER A 185 19.77 0.08 25.51
C SER A 185 19.14 0.68 24.25
N ARG A 186 19.23 -0.02 23.12
CA ARG A 186 18.79 0.45 21.79
C ARG A 186 17.30 0.82 21.75
N PRO A 187 16.36 0.04 22.30
CA PRO A 187 14.95 0.41 22.25
C PRO A 187 14.66 1.79 22.85
N ALA A 188 15.27 2.13 23.97
CA ALA A 188 15.08 3.44 24.60
C ALA A 188 15.77 4.59 23.86
N ARG A 189 16.88 4.30 23.16
CA ARG A 189 17.66 5.30 22.43
C ARG A 189 17.17 5.52 21.01
N ASP A 190 16.78 4.44 20.31
CA ASP A 190 16.62 4.46 18.85
C ASP A 190 15.18 4.28 18.38
N ILE A 191 14.25 3.79 19.25
CA ILE A 191 12.86 3.59 18.86
C ILE A 191 12.01 4.83 19.15
N PHE A 192 11.23 5.26 18.17
CA PHE A 192 10.24 6.34 18.28
C PHE A 192 10.85 7.68 18.72
N THR A 193 12.10 7.95 18.32
CA THR A 193 12.78 9.21 18.58
C THR A 193 12.07 10.38 17.89
N ARG A 194 12.34 11.61 18.33
CA ARG A 194 11.78 12.79 17.68
C ARG A 194 12.14 12.87 16.20
N GLU A 195 13.38 12.55 15.85
CA GLU A 195 13.84 12.53 14.45
C GLU A 195 13.05 11.53 13.61
N HIS A 196 12.80 10.32 14.13
CA HIS A 196 11.99 9.32 13.46
C HIS A 196 10.54 9.77 13.31
N ARG A 197 9.96 10.41 14.32
CA ARG A 197 8.60 10.96 14.27
C ARG A 197 8.50 12.10 13.25
N ASP A 198 9.45 13.04 13.25
CA ASP A 198 9.49 14.14 12.29
C ASP A 198 9.62 13.62 10.85
N ALA A 199 10.45 12.58 10.64
CA ALA A 199 10.57 11.91 9.34
C ALA A 199 9.28 11.19 8.94
N ALA A 200 8.64 10.46 9.86
CA ALA A 200 7.38 9.76 9.61
C ALA A 200 6.25 10.74 9.25
N ARG A 201 6.12 11.87 9.97
CA ARG A 201 5.16 12.94 9.68
C ARG A 201 5.36 13.52 8.27
N ARG A 202 6.62 13.83 7.93
CA ARG A 202 6.96 14.36 6.60
C ARG A 202 6.61 13.35 5.50
N ILE A 203 7.04 12.09 5.63
CA ILE A 203 6.77 11.03 4.65
C ILE A 203 5.27 10.79 4.48
N ALA A 204 4.51 10.79 5.57
CA ALA A 204 3.06 10.68 5.53
C ALA A 204 2.44 11.84 4.72
N ALA A 205 2.79 13.09 5.04
CA ALA A 205 2.27 14.25 4.33
C ALA A 205 2.62 14.24 2.83
N GLU A 206 3.85 13.82 2.48
CA GLU A 206 4.30 13.68 1.08
C GLU A 206 3.58 12.55 0.33
N SER A 207 3.02 11.56 1.02
CA SER A 207 2.28 10.44 0.43
C SER A 207 0.80 10.74 0.17
N PHE A 208 0.22 11.71 0.85
CA PHE A 208 -1.19 12.05 0.70
C PHE A 208 -1.50 12.67 -0.65
N VAL A 209 -2.63 12.26 -1.24
CA VAL A 209 -3.01 12.67 -2.59
C VAL A 209 -4.28 13.51 -2.54
N LEU A 210 -4.18 14.75 -2.97
CA LEU A 210 -5.35 15.61 -3.17
C LEU A 210 -6.03 15.21 -4.48
N LEU A 211 -7.19 14.56 -4.38
CA LEU A 211 -7.93 14.06 -5.54
C LEU A 211 -8.87 15.11 -6.13
N LYS A 212 -9.46 15.94 -5.27
CA LYS A 212 -10.38 17.01 -5.67
C LYS A 212 -10.28 18.18 -4.70
N ASN A 213 -10.37 19.42 -5.20
CA ASN A 213 -10.45 20.61 -4.37
C ASN A 213 -11.10 21.76 -5.15
N GLU A 214 -12.40 21.90 -4.99
CA GLU A 214 -13.22 22.85 -5.72
C GLU A 214 -13.81 23.93 -4.78
N PRO A 215 -14.21 25.09 -5.32
CA PRO A 215 -15.00 26.05 -4.59
C PRO A 215 -16.32 25.43 -4.12
N PHE A 216 -16.71 25.74 -2.88
CA PHE A 216 -17.95 25.25 -2.31
C PHE A 216 -19.11 26.18 -2.64
N GLU A 217 -20.26 25.61 -3.06
CA GLU A 217 -21.53 26.28 -3.21
C GLU A 217 -22.54 25.72 -2.21
N GLY A 218 -22.99 26.51 -1.25
CA GLY A 218 -23.98 26.07 -0.27
C GLY A 218 -24.58 27.23 0.52
N GLN A 219 -25.80 27.01 1.07
CA GLN A 219 -26.56 28.02 1.83
C GLN A 219 -26.70 29.38 1.13
N GLY A 220 -26.79 29.38 -0.22
CA GLY A 220 -26.89 30.60 -1.00
C GLY A 220 -25.60 31.40 -1.11
N LYS A 221 -24.50 30.87 -0.64
CA LYS A 221 -23.14 31.45 -0.77
C LYS A 221 -22.29 30.59 -1.70
N LYS A 222 -21.63 31.26 -2.65
CA LYS A 222 -20.60 30.65 -3.49
C LYS A 222 -19.24 31.16 -3.03
N SER A 223 -18.39 30.24 -2.59
CA SER A 223 -16.98 30.56 -2.34
C SER A 223 -16.26 30.78 -3.66
N SER A 224 -15.40 31.79 -3.73
CA SER A 224 -14.49 31.96 -4.87
C SER A 224 -13.21 31.15 -4.70
N ARG A 225 -13.00 30.53 -3.53
CA ARG A 225 -11.80 29.75 -3.21
C ARG A 225 -12.16 28.30 -3.02
N PRO A 226 -11.27 27.37 -3.38
CA PRO A 226 -11.36 25.97 -3.01
C PRO A 226 -11.56 25.78 -1.50
N VAL A 227 -12.10 24.63 -1.09
CA VAL A 227 -12.35 24.31 0.32
C VAL A 227 -11.05 24.17 1.10
N LEU A 228 -10.03 23.58 0.51
CA LEU A 228 -8.71 23.42 1.10
C LEU A 228 -7.71 24.44 0.53
N PRO A 229 -6.75 24.93 1.35
CA PRO A 229 -6.56 24.63 2.77
C PRO A 229 -7.62 25.29 3.67
N LEU A 230 -7.86 24.67 4.84
CA LEU A 230 -8.79 25.19 5.85
C LEU A 230 -8.22 26.42 6.55
N GLU A 231 -9.11 27.31 6.97
CA GLU A 231 -8.73 28.43 7.82
C GLU A 231 -8.36 27.94 9.23
N LYS A 232 -7.33 28.55 9.83
CA LYS A 232 -6.88 28.23 11.20
C LYS A 232 -7.70 28.95 12.29
N GLN A 233 -9.03 28.99 12.08
CA GLN A 233 -9.99 29.60 12.99
C GLN A 233 -11.37 28.94 12.82
N GLY A 234 -12.30 29.25 13.73
CA GLY A 234 -13.66 28.72 13.66
C GLY A 234 -13.79 27.30 14.22
N THR A 235 -14.81 26.58 13.76
CA THR A 235 -15.15 25.22 14.21
C THR A 235 -15.02 24.22 13.08
N VAL A 236 -14.22 23.18 13.30
CA VAL A 236 -14.06 22.03 12.40
C VAL A 236 -14.70 20.81 13.07
N ALA A 237 -15.68 20.20 12.40
CA ALA A 237 -16.26 18.94 12.85
C ALA A 237 -15.58 17.76 12.17
N VAL A 238 -14.88 16.92 12.92
CA VAL A 238 -14.39 15.62 12.47
C VAL A 238 -15.55 14.62 12.62
N ILE A 239 -16.04 14.09 11.52
CA ILE A 239 -17.19 13.17 11.53
C ILE A 239 -16.85 11.91 10.75
N GLY A 240 -17.16 10.76 11.34
CA GLY A 240 -16.93 9.45 10.71
C GLY A 240 -16.32 8.43 11.65
N PRO A 241 -16.50 7.13 11.36
CA PRO A 241 -16.01 6.04 12.21
C PRO A 241 -14.47 6.00 12.30
N LEU A 242 -13.78 6.58 11.33
CA LEU A 242 -12.32 6.61 11.27
C LEU A 242 -11.69 7.88 11.87
N GLY A 243 -12.52 8.83 12.33
CA GLY A 243 -12.07 10.13 12.85
C GLY A 243 -11.43 10.05 14.24
N ASN A 244 -11.87 9.15 15.09
CA ASN A 244 -11.37 9.01 16.46
C ASN A 244 -10.98 7.57 16.78
N THR A 245 -10.11 7.00 15.94
CA THR A 245 -9.51 5.68 16.16
C THR A 245 -8.01 5.74 15.93
N ARG A 246 -7.24 5.25 16.90
CA ARG A 246 -5.79 5.14 16.79
C ARG A 246 -5.39 3.86 16.06
N SER A 247 -6.20 2.81 16.19
CA SER A 247 -5.91 1.48 15.63
C SER A 247 -5.82 1.46 14.10
N ASN A 248 -6.51 2.39 13.42
CA ASN A 248 -6.54 2.45 11.97
C ASN A 248 -5.33 3.20 11.35
N MET A 249 -4.65 4.05 12.12
CA MET A 249 -3.61 4.93 11.60
C MET A 249 -2.39 4.21 11.00
N PRO A 250 -1.85 3.15 11.64
CA PRO A 250 -0.59 2.53 11.19
C PRO A 250 -0.74 1.53 10.04
N GLY A 251 -1.97 1.19 9.63
CA GLY A 251 -2.21 0.14 8.63
C GLY A 251 -2.12 -1.28 9.19
N THR A 252 -2.30 -2.28 8.31
CA THR A 252 -2.51 -3.69 8.68
C THR A 252 -1.29 -4.35 9.31
N TRP A 253 -0.12 -4.28 8.67
CA TRP A 253 1.09 -5.00 9.10
C TRP A 253 1.89 -4.29 10.19
N SER A 254 1.21 -3.65 11.11
CA SER A 254 1.80 -2.90 12.22
C SER A 254 1.66 -3.61 13.57
N VAL A 255 1.89 -4.92 13.61
CA VAL A 255 1.64 -5.80 14.77
C VAL A 255 2.28 -5.34 16.07
N ALA A 256 3.43 -4.66 16.02
CA ALA A 256 4.14 -4.15 17.18
C ALA A 256 3.83 -2.69 17.52
N ALA A 257 2.89 -2.04 16.82
CA ALA A 257 2.54 -0.66 17.09
C ALA A 257 1.87 -0.49 18.46
N ARG A 258 2.33 0.48 19.22
CA ARG A 258 1.77 0.85 20.52
C ARG A 258 0.80 2.00 20.32
N LEU A 259 -0.50 1.73 20.47
CA LEU A 259 -1.57 2.68 20.14
C LEU A 259 -1.58 3.94 21.01
N ASP A 260 -1.00 3.86 22.19
CA ASP A 260 -0.94 5.00 23.13
C ASP A 260 0.15 6.02 22.78
N ASP A 261 1.06 5.66 21.88
CA ASP A 261 2.20 6.51 21.52
C ASP A 261 1.82 7.60 20.47
N TYR A 262 0.63 7.56 19.90
CA TYR A 262 0.19 8.51 18.87
C TYR A 262 -1.32 8.78 18.91
N PRO A 263 -1.79 9.96 18.45
CA PRO A 263 -3.18 10.34 18.51
C PRO A 263 -4.03 9.78 17.37
N SER A 264 -5.35 9.74 17.59
CA SER A 264 -6.34 9.67 16.51
C SER A 264 -6.34 10.98 15.69
N LEU A 265 -7.03 11.01 14.54
CA LEU A 265 -7.18 12.24 13.75
C LEU A 265 -7.79 13.37 14.58
N TYR A 266 -8.90 13.09 15.30
CA TYR A 266 -9.56 14.06 16.17
C TYR A 266 -8.61 14.61 17.25
N GLU A 267 -7.92 13.74 17.97
CA GLU A 267 -6.99 14.13 19.03
C GLU A 267 -5.83 14.96 18.46
N GLY A 268 -5.23 14.52 17.35
CA GLY A 268 -4.10 15.22 16.72
C GLY A 268 -4.46 16.60 16.20
N LEU A 269 -5.62 16.75 15.54
CA LEU A 269 -6.10 18.05 15.10
C LEU A 269 -6.37 19.00 16.29
N LYS A 270 -6.94 18.49 17.36
CA LYS A 270 -7.18 19.26 18.58
C LYS A 270 -5.90 19.74 19.23
N GLU A 271 -4.88 18.85 19.29
CA GLU A 271 -3.55 19.20 19.83
C GLU A 271 -2.85 20.23 18.97
N MET A 272 -2.78 20.03 17.64
CA MET A 272 -2.09 20.92 16.70
C MET A 272 -2.64 22.34 16.70
N THR A 273 -3.95 22.47 16.83
CA THR A 273 -4.58 23.79 16.76
C THR A 273 -4.48 24.55 18.06
N ALA A 274 -4.15 23.91 19.17
CA ALA A 274 -3.96 24.50 20.50
C ALA A 274 -5.09 25.45 20.90
N GLY A 275 -6.35 25.12 20.58
CA GLY A 275 -7.54 25.90 20.87
C GLY A 275 -7.81 27.07 19.93
N ARG A 276 -6.98 27.33 18.92
CA ARG A 276 -7.25 28.35 17.89
C ARG A 276 -8.41 27.95 16.97
N VAL A 277 -8.58 26.65 16.75
CA VAL A 277 -9.70 26.05 16.04
C VAL A 277 -10.46 25.19 17.03
N ASN A 278 -11.77 25.33 17.08
CA ASN A 278 -12.62 24.44 17.88
C ASN A 278 -12.82 23.12 17.11
N ILE A 279 -12.18 22.05 17.56
CA ILE A 279 -12.32 20.72 16.94
C ILE A 279 -13.41 19.93 17.70
N THR A 280 -14.46 19.54 17.01
CA THR A 280 -15.54 18.71 17.53
C THR A 280 -15.55 17.35 16.85
N TYR A 281 -16.20 16.36 17.47
CA TYR A 281 -16.24 14.99 16.92
C TYR A 281 -17.63 14.37 17.07
N ALA A 282 -18.02 13.61 16.06
CA ALA A 282 -19.09 12.63 16.12
C ALA A 282 -18.76 11.40 15.28
N LYS A 283 -19.12 10.20 15.76
CA LYS A 283 -18.84 8.96 15.00
C LYS A 283 -19.69 8.88 13.73
N GLY A 284 -20.97 9.23 13.80
CA GLY A 284 -21.89 9.35 12.68
C GLY A 284 -22.39 8.04 12.08
N SER A 285 -21.57 7.01 12.02
CA SER A 285 -21.92 5.64 11.60
C SER A 285 -20.97 4.62 12.21
N ASN A 286 -21.32 3.35 12.13
CA ASN A 286 -20.34 2.27 12.27
C ASN A 286 -19.52 2.15 10.99
N LEU A 287 -18.49 1.29 10.99
CA LEU A 287 -17.65 1.09 9.83
C LEU A 287 -18.43 0.48 8.67
N ILE A 288 -19.22 -0.56 8.95
CA ILE A 288 -20.05 -1.30 8.00
C ILE A 288 -21.43 -1.55 8.65
N GLY A 289 -22.52 -1.52 7.89
CA GLY A 289 -23.86 -1.76 8.40
C GLY A 289 -24.07 -3.20 8.85
N ASP A 290 -23.64 -4.17 8.05
CA ASP A 290 -23.71 -5.60 8.38
C ASP A 290 -22.68 -5.97 9.45
N VAL A 291 -23.17 -6.46 10.61
CA VAL A 291 -22.33 -6.82 11.77
C VAL A 291 -21.35 -7.94 11.44
N ALA A 292 -21.83 -8.99 10.77
CA ALA A 292 -21.00 -10.15 10.45
C ALA A 292 -19.92 -9.82 9.41
N TYR A 293 -20.21 -8.88 8.52
CA TYR A 293 -19.21 -8.36 7.59
C TYR A 293 -18.17 -7.50 8.32
N GLU A 294 -18.60 -6.61 9.23
CA GLU A 294 -17.68 -5.79 10.01
C GLU A 294 -16.75 -6.64 10.88
N GLU A 295 -17.25 -7.70 11.49
CA GLU A 295 -16.45 -8.65 12.26
C GLU A 295 -15.37 -9.32 11.37
N ARG A 296 -15.71 -9.75 10.16
CA ARG A 296 -14.73 -10.30 9.20
C ARG A 296 -13.72 -9.25 8.75
N ALA A 297 -14.18 -8.03 8.52
CA ALA A 297 -13.35 -6.92 8.04
C ALA A 297 -12.42 -6.33 9.11
N THR A 298 -12.51 -6.82 10.36
CA THR A 298 -11.68 -6.38 11.49
C THR A 298 -11.06 -7.53 12.27
N LEU A 299 -11.11 -8.75 11.71
CA LEU A 299 -10.78 -10.00 12.43
C LEU A 299 -9.35 -10.06 12.96
N PHE A 300 -8.37 -9.67 12.15
CA PHE A 300 -6.96 -9.65 12.53
C PHE A 300 -6.55 -8.32 13.15
N GLY A 301 -7.31 -7.31 12.85
CA GLY A 301 -7.06 -5.96 13.26
C GLY A 301 -7.48 -5.72 14.69
N ARG A 302 -7.24 -4.53 15.05
CA ARG A 302 -7.68 -3.99 16.30
C ARG A 302 -9.10 -3.51 16.10
N SER A 303 -9.99 -3.91 16.98
CA SER A 303 -11.38 -3.46 16.95
C SER A 303 -11.44 -1.94 16.83
N LEU A 304 -12.27 -1.45 15.92
CA LEU A 304 -12.59 -0.03 15.81
C LEU A 304 -13.66 0.40 16.83
N GLY A 305 -14.15 -0.54 17.64
CA GLY A 305 -15.18 -0.31 18.64
C GLY A 305 -16.55 -0.03 17.99
N ARG A 306 -17.25 -1.09 17.57
CA ARG A 306 -18.64 -0.95 17.09
C ARG A 306 -19.50 -0.28 18.15
N ASP A 307 -20.28 0.73 17.74
CA ASP A 307 -21.25 1.42 18.61
C ASP A 307 -22.58 0.66 18.56
N ASN A 308 -23.19 0.43 19.72
CA ASN A 308 -24.44 -0.29 19.85
C ASN A 308 -25.69 0.59 19.62
N ARG A 309 -25.51 1.90 19.45
CA ARG A 309 -26.58 2.80 19.07
C ARG A 309 -27.06 2.48 17.66
N THR A 310 -28.30 2.82 17.38
CA THR A 310 -28.87 2.71 16.05
C THR A 310 -28.16 3.65 15.06
N ASP A 311 -28.18 3.31 13.77
CA ASP A 311 -27.61 4.18 12.72
C ASP A 311 -28.29 5.56 12.74
N LYS A 312 -29.58 5.62 13.10
CA LYS A 312 -30.30 6.89 13.24
C LYS A 312 -29.76 7.75 14.38
N GLU A 313 -29.50 7.18 15.55
CA GLU A 313 -28.95 7.91 16.69
C GLU A 313 -27.54 8.44 16.40
N LEU A 314 -26.73 7.64 15.75
CA LEU A 314 -25.37 8.04 15.32
C LEU A 314 -25.43 9.18 14.28
N LEU A 315 -26.33 9.08 13.33
CA LEU A 315 -26.52 10.09 12.29
C LEU A 315 -27.08 11.39 12.88
N ASP A 316 -28.09 11.33 13.78
CA ASP A 316 -28.67 12.50 14.42
C ASP A 316 -27.61 13.26 15.25
N GLU A 317 -26.74 12.56 15.98
CA GLU A 317 -25.63 13.17 16.69
C GLU A 317 -24.66 13.86 15.72
N ALA A 318 -24.30 13.20 14.62
CA ALA A 318 -23.39 13.75 13.61
C ALA A 318 -23.96 15.02 12.97
N LEU A 319 -25.24 15.03 12.61
CA LEU A 319 -25.89 16.20 12.04
C LEU A 319 -25.98 17.35 13.04
N LYS A 320 -26.19 17.06 14.33
CA LYS A 320 -26.15 18.08 15.40
C LYS A 320 -24.77 18.69 15.52
N VAL A 321 -23.70 17.88 15.50
CA VAL A 321 -22.31 18.37 15.55
C VAL A 321 -21.99 19.16 14.27
N ALA A 322 -22.38 18.65 13.09
CA ALA A 322 -22.18 19.31 11.80
C ALA A 322 -22.86 20.69 11.73
N SER A 323 -24.03 20.85 12.32
CA SER A 323 -24.78 22.13 12.30
C SER A 323 -24.00 23.26 12.97
N GLY A 324 -23.22 22.97 14.00
CA GLY A 324 -22.39 23.93 14.74
C GLY A 324 -21.01 24.18 14.12
N ALA A 325 -20.66 23.52 13.02
CA ALA A 325 -19.36 23.64 12.38
C ALA A 325 -19.35 24.64 11.22
N ASP A 326 -18.18 25.20 10.94
CA ASP A 326 -17.93 25.98 9.74
C ASP A 326 -17.53 25.09 8.57
N VAL A 327 -16.83 23.98 8.86
CA VAL A 327 -16.42 22.97 7.89
C VAL A 327 -16.46 21.56 8.52
N ILE A 328 -16.75 20.57 7.70
CA ILE A 328 -16.80 19.16 8.09
C ILE A 328 -15.61 18.44 7.47
N VAL A 329 -14.83 17.73 8.28
CA VAL A 329 -13.82 16.76 7.89
C VAL A 329 -14.42 15.37 8.05
N ALA A 330 -14.90 14.79 6.95
CA ALA A 330 -15.51 13.47 6.92
C ALA A 330 -14.42 12.39 6.85
N ALA A 331 -14.14 11.73 7.97
CA ALA A 331 -13.11 10.69 8.09
C ALA A 331 -13.71 9.31 7.78
N LEU A 332 -13.69 8.93 6.51
CA LEU A 332 -14.41 7.77 5.97
C LEU A 332 -13.49 6.88 5.13
N GLY A 333 -13.99 5.71 4.78
CA GLY A 333 -13.33 4.75 3.91
C GLY A 333 -13.20 3.36 4.52
N GLU A 334 -12.06 2.72 4.32
CA GLU A 334 -11.76 1.37 4.80
C GLU A 334 -11.07 1.37 6.16
N SER A 335 -11.31 0.31 6.95
CA SER A 335 -10.35 -0.04 8.01
C SER A 335 -9.07 -0.58 7.40
N SER A 336 -7.98 -0.54 8.17
CA SER A 336 -6.70 -1.11 7.74
C SER A 336 -6.83 -2.58 7.35
N GLU A 337 -7.63 -3.35 8.06
CA GLU A 337 -7.86 -4.78 7.80
C GLU A 337 -8.65 -5.05 6.53
N MET A 338 -9.50 -4.13 6.08
CA MET A 338 -10.23 -4.28 4.80
C MET A 338 -9.31 -4.29 3.59
N SER A 339 -8.08 -3.77 3.72
CA SER A 339 -7.05 -3.76 2.68
C SER A 339 -5.86 -4.66 3.02
N GLY A 340 -5.97 -5.46 4.08
CA GLY A 340 -4.93 -6.36 4.55
C GLY A 340 -4.86 -7.67 3.78
N GLU A 341 -4.06 -8.58 4.29
CA GLU A 341 -3.92 -9.93 3.77
C GLU A 341 -5.25 -10.69 3.85
N SER A 342 -5.57 -11.45 2.82
CA SER A 342 -6.83 -12.20 2.70
C SER A 342 -8.10 -11.33 2.77
N SER A 343 -8.00 -10.07 2.36
CA SER A 343 -9.07 -9.07 2.47
C SER A 343 -9.54 -8.56 1.11
N SER A 344 -9.69 -9.45 0.14
CA SER A 344 -10.21 -9.12 -1.19
C SER A 344 -11.68 -8.71 -1.11
N ARG A 345 -12.06 -7.67 -1.85
CA ARG A 345 -13.42 -7.14 -1.93
C ARG A 345 -13.96 -7.22 -3.34
N THR A 346 -15.25 -7.53 -3.49
CA THR A 346 -15.96 -7.51 -4.78
C THR A 346 -16.65 -6.18 -5.05
N ASP A 347 -16.96 -5.44 -4.01
CA ASP A 347 -17.46 -4.08 -4.05
C ASP A 347 -16.35 -3.15 -3.52
N LEU A 348 -15.95 -2.17 -4.32
CA LEU A 348 -14.88 -1.22 -4.01
C LEU A 348 -15.40 0.18 -3.65
N ASP A 349 -16.68 0.32 -3.38
CA ASP A 349 -17.24 1.57 -2.89
C ASP A 349 -16.91 1.80 -1.40
N ILE A 350 -17.07 3.04 -0.95
CA ILE A 350 -17.10 3.35 0.47
C ILE A 350 -18.28 2.58 1.10
N PRO A 351 -18.11 1.94 2.28
CA PRO A 351 -19.19 1.17 2.89
C PRO A 351 -20.51 1.93 3.02
N ASP A 352 -21.62 1.24 2.79
CA ASP A 352 -22.98 1.75 2.62
C ASP A 352 -23.44 2.76 3.70
N VAL A 353 -23.23 2.41 4.98
CA VAL A 353 -23.61 3.29 6.10
C VAL A 353 -22.77 4.57 6.15
N GLN A 354 -21.52 4.51 5.72
CA GLN A 354 -20.65 5.68 5.61
C GLN A 354 -21.06 6.56 4.44
N ARG A 355 -21.51 5.94 3.34
CA ARG A 355 -22.07 6.66 2.19
C ARG A 355 -23.33 7.40 2.57
N THR A 356 -24.25 6.76 3.29
CA THR A 356 -25.45 7.39 3.82
C THR A 356 -25.13 8.57 4.73
N LEU A 357 -24.12 8.43 5.59
CA LEU A 357 -23.64 9.53 6.42
C LEU A 357 -23.11 10.69 5.55
N LEU A 358 -22.26 10.42 4.57
CA LEU A 358 -21.69 11.45 3.70
C LEU A 358 -22.76 12.23 2.94
N GLU A 359 -23.77 11.54 2.40
CA GLU A 359 -24.92 12.17 1.75
C GLU A 359 -25.70 13.11 2.70
N ALA A 360 -25.89 12.69 3.95
CA ALA A 360 -26.56 13.51 4.94
C ALA A 360 -25.73 14.75 5.34
N LEU A 361 -24.40 14.59 5.46
CA LEU A 361 -23.49 15.70 5.75
C LEU A 361 -23.50 16.74 4.62
N LEU A 362 -23.48 16.32 3.35
CA LEU A 362 -23.59 17.23 2.21
C LEU A 362 -24.89 18.03 2.20
N LYS A 363 -26.02 17.41 2.62
CA LYS A 363 -27.34 18.08 2.74
C LYS A 363 -27.37 19.16 3.82
N THR A 364 -26.42 19.22 4.74
CA THR A 364 -26.34 20.30 5.74
C THR A 364 -25.99 21.66 5.11
N GLY A 365 -25.52 21.67 3.87
CA GLY A 365 -25.06 22.88 3.19
C GLY A 365 -23.78 23.47 3.79
N LYS A 366 -22.99 22.69 4.50
CA LYS A 366 -21.65 23.03 4.98
C LYS A 366 -20.58 22.51 4.01
N PRO A 367 -19.40 23.14 3.92
CA PRO A 367 -18.27 22.58 3.19
C PRO A 367 -17.85 21.24 3.80
N VAL A 368 -17.69 20.21 2.96
CA VAL A 368 -17.27 18.87 3.39
C VAL A 368 -15.92 18.53 2.71
N VAL A 369 -14.96 18.11 3.50
CA VAL A 369 -13.70 17.53 3.05
C VAL A 369 -13.76 16.03 3.35
N LEU A 370 -13.81 15.19 2.32
CA LEU A 370 -13.65 13.75 2.48
C LEU A 370 -12.16 13.44 2.70
N THR A 371 -11.82 13.08 3.94
CA THR A 371 -10.52 12.53 4.30
C THR A 371 -10.63 11.01 4.20
N LEU A 372 -10.16 10.49 3.07
CA LEU A 372 -10.36 9.10 2.67
C LEU A 372 -9.26 8.21 3.19
N PHE A 373 -9.61 7.26 4.04
CA PHE A 373 -8.72 6.17 4.48
C PHE A 373 -8.95 4.95 3.60
N THR A 374 -7.89 4.43 2.99
CA THR A 374 -7.95 3.20 2.18
C THR A 374 -6.56 2.67 1.91
N GLY A 375 -6.42 1.37 1.68
CA GLY A 375 -5.17 0.75 1.23
C GLY A 375 -5.20 0.33 -0.24
N ARG A 376 -6.28 0.67 -0.96
CA ARG A 376 -6.49 0.32 -2.37
C ARG A 376 -7.21 1.43 -3.13
N PRO A 377 -7.21 1.42 -4.48
CA PRO A 377 -8.14 2.22 -5.28
C PRO A 377 -9.59 1.83 -4.99
N LEU A 378 -10.42 2.83 -4.68
CA LEU A 378 -11.87 2.67 -4.54
C LEU A 378 -12.59 3.26 -5.76
N THR A 379 -13.84 2.84 -5.98
CA THR A 379 -14.75 3.41 -6.97
C THR A 379 -15.40 4.66 -6.37
N LEU A 380 -14.85 5.82 -6.65
CA LEU A 380 -15.26 7.10 -6.05
C LEU A 380 -16.05 7.99 -7.02
N THR A 381 -16.73 7.40 -7.98
CA THR A 381 -17.42 8.17 -9.06
C THR A 381 -18.44 9.14 -8.49
N TRP A 382 -19.25 8.70 -7.54
CA TRP A 382 -20.23 9.58 -6.93
C TRP A 382 -19.58 10.64 -6.01
N GLU A 383 -18.56 10.27 -5.24
CA GLU A 383 -17.83 11.21 -4.37
C GLU A 383 -17.16 12.29 -5.21
N GLN A 384 -16.59 11.92 -6.37
CA GLN A 384 -16.02 12.87 -7.33
C GLN A 384 -17.07 13.88 -7.83
N GLU A 385 -18.31 13.46 -8.04
CA GLU A 385 -19.37 14.35 -8.50
C GLU A 385 -19.88 15.29 -7.40
N HIS A 386 -20.03 14.80 -6.16
CA HIS A 386 -20.80 15.46 -5.13
C HIS A 386 -19.97 16.12 -4.02
N VAL A 387 -18.77 15.62 -3.74
CA VAL A 387 -17.94 16.14 -2.65
C VAL A 387 -16.99 17.22 -3.17
N PRO A 388 -16.95 18.42 -2.58
CA PRO A 388 -16.12 19.52 -3.10
C PRO A 388 -14.63 19.32 -2.89
N ALA A 389 -14.21 18.57 -1.86
CA ALA A 389 -12.79 18.29 -1.61
C ALA A 389 -12.58 16.85 -1.15
N ILE A 390 -11.61 16.15 -1.75
CA ILE A 390 -11.26 14.76 -1.46
C ILE A 390 -9.74 14.67 -1.26
N LEU A 391 -9.33 14.30 -0.05
CA LEU A 391 -7.94 14.05 0.31
C LEU A 391 -7.78 12.57 0.67
N ASN A 392 -7.07 11.83 -0.16
CA ASN A 392 -6.73 10.43 0.10
C ASN A 392 -5.50 10.36 1.00
N VAL A 393 -5.67 9.81 2.21
CA VAL A 393 -4.64 9.80 3.25
C VAL A 393 -4.05 8.41 3.50
N TRP A 394 -4.52 7.39 2.79
CA TRP A 394 -4.06 6.02 2.99
C TRP A 394 -4.13 5.59 4.47
N PHE A 395 -3.05 4.93 4.94
CA PHE A 395 -2.76 4.66 6.34
C PHE A 395 -1.37 5.24 6.65
N GLY A 396 -1.33 6.48 7.15
CA GLY A 396 -0.12 7.29 7.21
C GLY A 396 0.84 6.99 8.37
N GLY A 397 0.55 5.96 9.19
CA GLY A 397 1.42 5.57 10.31
C GLY A 397 1.16 6.35 11.59
N SER A 398 2.11 6.28 12.54
CA SER A 398 2.00 6.88 13.87
C SER A 398 1.82 8.41 13.86
N GLU A 399 2.36 9.09 12.86
CA GLU A 399 2.30 10.55 12.77
C GLU A 399 1.22 11.04 11.78
N ALA A 400 0.35 10.11 11.30
CA ALA A 400 -0.68 10.43 10.30
C ALA A 400 -1.61 11.56 10.70
N ALA A 401 -2.05 11.60 11.96
CA ALA A 401 -2.98 12.63 12.43
C ALA A 401 -2.39 14.05 12.27
N TYR A 402 -1.12 14.23 12.61
CA TYR A 402 -0.42 15.50 12.45
C TYR A 402 -0.16 15.82 10.97
N ALA A 403 0.25 14.82 10.19
CA ALA A 403 0.49 14.99 8.76
C ALA A 403 -0.79 15.36 7.99
N ILE A 404 -1.94 14.75 8.34
CA ILE A 404 -3.24 15.12 7.79
C ILE A 404 -3.57 16.57 8.14
N GLY A 405 -3.35 16.96 9.40
CA GLY A 405 -3.56 18.33 9.84
C GLY A 405 -2.67 19.33 9.08
N ASP A 406 -1.39 19.02 8.87
CA ASP A 406 -0.48 19.87 8.09
C ASP A 406 -1.01 20.12 6.67
N VAL A 407 -1.53 19.10 6.02
CA VAL A 407 -2.12 19.25 4.69
C VAL A 407 -3.46 19.98 4.78
N LEU A 408 -4.37 19.59 5.68
CA LEU A 408 -5.68 20.23 5.79
C LEU A 408 -5.57 21.75 6.05
N PHE A 409 -4.63 22.18 6.89
CA PHE A 409 -4.44 23.59 7.23
C PHE A 409 -3.41 24.33 6.37
N GLY A 410 -2.84 23.66 5.37
CA GLY A 410 -1.93 24.26 4.40
C GLY A 410 -0.50 24.52 4.92
N ASP A 411 -0.10 23.91 6.02
CA ASP A 411 1.29 23.94 6.49
C ASP A 411 2.20 23.15 5.55
N VAL A 412 1.64 22.12 4.90
CA VAL A 412 2.26 21.35 3.84
C VAL A 412 1.37 21.37 2.59
N ASN A 413 1.95 21.70 1.46
CA ASN A 413 1.29 21.63 0.16
C ASN A 413 1.23 20.16 -0.30
N PRO A 414 0.04 19.60 -0.59
CA PRO A 414 -0.08 18.22 -1.05
C PRO A 414 0.73 17.99 -2.32
N SER A 415 1.56 16.96 -2.32
CA SER A 415 2.48 16.63 -3.41
C SER A 415 2.42 15.18 -3.86
N GLY A 416 1.73 14.32 -3.12
CA GLY A 416 1.56 12.90 -3.43
C GLY A 416 0.90 12.69 -4.78
N LYS A 417 1.27 11.58 -5.43
CA LYS A 417 0.72 11.13 -6.71
C LYS A 417 0.26 9.70 -6.58
N LEU A 418 -0.86 9.39 -7.22
CA LEU A 418 -1.40 8.03 -7.23
C LEU A 418 -0.39 7.05 -7.83
N THR A 419 -0.13 5.98 -7.12
CA THR A 419 0.73 4.88 -7.53
C THR A 419 -0.06 3.73 -8.19
N MET A 420 -1.37 3.88 -8.26
CA MET A 420 -2.31 2.97 -8.93
C MET A 420 -3.42 3.77 -9.60
N THR A 421 -4.00 3.19 -10.65
CA THR A 421 -5.16 3.75 -11.35
C THR A 421 -6.43 3.51 -10.54
N PHE A 422 -7.25 4.53 -10.34
CA PHE A 422 -8.58 4.43 -9.71
C PHE A 422 -9.63 4.22 -10.78
N PRO A 423 -10.40 3.12 -10.76
CA PRO A 423 -11.45 2.87 -11.73
C PRO A 423 -12.71 3.69 -11.44
N LYS A 424 -13.57 3.87 -12.45
CA LYS A 424 -14.93 4.38 -12.28
C LYS A 424 -15.87 3.30 -11.76
N ASP A 425 -15.61 2.07 -12.16
CA ASP A 425 -16.40 0.89 -11.83
C ASP A 425 -15.51 -0.33 -11.68
N VAL A 426 -15.90 -1.27 -10.80
CA VAL A 426 -15.15 -2.50 -10.55
C VAL A 426 -14.99 -3.36 -11.80
N GLY A 427 -15.95 -3.28 -12.74
CA GLY A 427 -15.92 -4.00 -14.01
C GLY A 427 -14.80 -3.56 -14.97
N GLN A 428 -14.17 -2.40 -14.74
CA GLN A 428 -13.01 -1.97 -15.53
C GLN A 428 -11.71 -2.68 -15.13
N ILE A 429 -11.65 -3.36 -13.98
CA ILE A 429 -10.43 -3.98 -13.45
C ILE A 429 -10.14 -5.29 -14.21
N PRO A 430 -8.86 -5.49 -14.63
CA PRO A 430 -7.66 -4.68 -14.40
C PRO A 430 -7.53 -3.48 -15.33
N LEU A 431 -7.22 -2.30 -14.78
CA LEU A 431 -7.06 -1.06 -15.51
C LEU A 431 -5.65 -0.49 -15.28
N PHE A 432 -4.80 -0.57 -16.30
CA PHE A 432 -3.39 -0.17 -16.21
C PHE A 432 -3.10 1.04 -17.10
N TYR A 433 -2.33 2.02 -16.60
CA TYR A 433 -1.87 3.14 -17.42
C TYR A 433 -0.98 2.68 -18.60
N ASN A 434 -0.24 1.59 -18.43
CA ASN A 434 0.64 0.96 -19.41
C ASN A 434 -0.06 -0.14 -20.23
N HIS A 435 -1.39 -0.05 -20.41
CA HIS A 435 -2.13 -0.98 -21.27
C HIS A 435 -1.56 -1.01 -22.66
N LYS A 436 -1.65 -2.17 -23.31
CA LYS A 436 -1.15 -2.34 -24.68
C LYS A 436 -2.14 -1.76 -25.70
N ASN A 437 -1.61 -1.27 -26.82
CA ASN A 437 -2.43 -0.91 -27.95
C ASN A 437 -3.12 -2.15 -28.53
N THR A 438 -4.39 -1.99 -28.88
CA THR A 438 -5.19 -3.03 -29.55
C THR A 438 -5.29 -2.72 -31.05
N GLY A 439 -5.73 -3.70 -31.85
CA GLY A 439 -5.98 -3.48 -33.27
C GLY A 439 -7.22 -2.63 -33.55
N ARG A 440 -8.07 -2.39 -32.53
CA ARG A 440 -9.31 -1.60 -32.64
C ARG A 440 -9.47 -0.65 -31.46
N PRO A 441 -8.56 0.31 -31.30
CA PRO A 441 -8.66 1.27 -30.22
C PRO A 441 -9.84 2.20 -30.44
N LEU A 442 -10.42 2.69 -29.35
CA LEU A 442 -11.38 3.79 -29.41
C LEU A 442 -10.59 5.09 -29.65
N ALA A 443 -11.10 5.97 -30.52
CA ALA A 443 -10.48 7.29 -30.72
C ALA A 443 -10.62 8.13 -29.44
N ALA A 444 -9.59 8.93 -29.13
CA ALA A 444 -9.60 9.82 -27.99
C ALA A 444 -10.84 10.74 -28.00
N GLY A 445 -11.49 10.88 -26.84
CA GLY A 445 -12.71 11.68 -26.70
C GLY A 445 -14.00 11.00 -27.12
N ASN A 446 -13.94 9.80 -27.70
CA ASN A 446 -15.13 9.00 -27.96
C ASN A 446 -15.42 8.09 -26.77
N TRP A 447 -16.67 8.00 -26.40
CA TRP A 447 -17.11 7.10 -25.36
C TRP A 447 -17.38 5.68 -25.89
N PHE A 448 -18.07 5.57 -27.04
CA PHE A 448 -18.48 4.30 -27.60
C PHE A 448 -18.45 4.34 -29.14
N GLU A 449 -17.97 3.25 -29.73
CA GLU A 449 -18.06 2.98 -31.16
C GLU A 449 -18.22 1.48 -31.37
N LYS A 450 -19.18 1.06 -32.17
CA LYS A 450 -19.40 -0.37 -32.49
C LYS A 450 -18.16 -0.99 -33.13
N PHE A 451 -17.79 -2.20 -32.72
CA PHE A 451 -16.61 -2.95 -33.17
C PHE A 451 -15.25 -2.37 -32.72
N ARG A 452 -15.23 -1.54 -31.67
CA ARG A 452 -14.04 -1.07 -30.97
C ARG A 452 -13.91 -1.74 -29.61
N SER A 453 -12.75 -1.63 -28.99
CA SER A 453 -12.49 -2.08 -27.63
C SER A 453 -13.04 -1.06 -26.63
N ASN A 454 -14.27 -1.24 -26.22
CA ASN A 454 -14.97 -0.37 -25.25
C ASN A 454 -16.05 -1.13 -24.47
N TYR A 455 -16.53 -0.53 -23.39
CA TYR A 455 -17.67 -0.99 -22.61
C TYR A 455 -18.98 -0.43 -23.17
N LEU A 456 -20.12 -0.97 -22.75
CA LEU A 456 -21.45 -0.47 -23.12
C LEU A 456 -21.95 0.65 -22.18
N ASP A 457 -21.49 0.65 -20.96
CA ASP A 457 -22.09 1.35 -19.80
C ASP A 457 -21.12 2.27 -19.06
N VAL A 458 -19.83 2.20 -19.36
CA VAL A 458 -18.78 3.08 -18.83
C VAL A 458 -17.76 3.36 -19.93
N ASP A 459 -17.13 4.52 -19.93
CA ASP A 459 -16.05 4.81 -20.86
C ASP A 459 -14.74 4.09 -20.47
N ASN A 460 -13.75 4.10 -21.34
CA ASN A 460 -12.47 3.44 -21.12
C ASN A 460 -11.54 4.20 -20.16
N GLU A 461 -11.87 5.46 -19.84
CA GLU A 461 -11.00 6.30 -19.04
C GLU A 461 -11.13 5.98 -17.54
N PRO A 462 -10.04 6.04 -16.78
CA PRO A 462 -10.12 5.90 -15.33
C PRO A 462 -10.81 7.08 -14.68
N LEU A 463 -11.23 6.91 -13.43
CA LEU A 463 -11.67 8.04 -12.59
C LEU A 463 -10.48 8.96 -12.29
N TYR A 464 -9.38 8.34 -11.79
CA TYR A 464 -8.09 9.03 -11.59
C TYR A 464 -6.97 8.16 -12.16
N PRO A 465 -6.18 8.67 -13.11
CA PRO A 465 -5.09 7.91 -13.70
C PRO A 465 -3.91 7.76 -12.72
N PHE A 466 -3.07 6.76 -12.96
CA PHE A 466 -1.75 6.66 -12.33
C PHE A 466 -1.00 7.99 -12.45
N GLY A 467 -0.38 8.42 -11.36
CA GLY A 467 0.36 9.69 -11.30
C GLY A 467 -0.51 10.92 -11.06
N TYR A 468 -1.83 10.77 -10.95
CA TYR A 468 -2.73 11.88 -10.63
C TYR A 468 -2.53 12.37 -9.20
N GLY A 469 -2.73 13.66 -9.00
CA GLY A 469 -2.72 14.33 -7.72
C GLY A 469 -2.63 15.84 -7.90
N LEU A 470 -3.48 16.57 -7.20
CA LEU A 470 -3.52 18.02 -7.20
C LEU A 470 -2.57 18.61 -6.18
N SER A 471 -2.39 19.91 -6.25
CA SER A 471 -1.62 20.74 -5.32
C SER A 471 -2.42 22.01 -5.02
N TYR A 472 -2.14 22.69 -3.93
CA TYR A 472 -2.71 24.02 -3.65
C TYR A 472 -2.15 25.09 -4.60
N THR A 473 -0.99 24.82 -5.21
CA THR A 473 -0.36 25.68 -6.18
C THR A 473 -0.67 25.22 -7.59
N THR A 474 -0.74 26.17 -8.52
CA THR A 474 -0.88 25.91 -9.96
C THR A 474 0.46 26.04 -10.66
N PHE A 475 0.61 25.33 -11.79
CA PHE A 475 1.81 25.37 -12.62
C PHE A 475 1.42 25.80 -14.03
N GLN A 476 2.15 26.77 -14.57
CA GLN A 476 2.08 27.07 -16.00
C GLN A 476 3.25 26.40 -16.72
N TYR A 477 2.94 25.72 -17.80
CA TYR A 477 3.93 25.14 -18.71
C TYR A 477 4.01 26.01 -19.95
N SER A 478 5.21 26.42 -20.34
CA SER A 478 5.48 27.10 -21.59
C SER A 478 6.16 26.15 -22.59
N ASP A 479 6.36 26.61 -23.81
CA ASP A 479 7.08 25.86 -24.82
C ASP A 479 8.50 25.49 -24.33
N ILE A 480 8.93 24.27 -24.68
CA ILE A 480 10.28 23.82 -24.37
C ILE A 480 11.26 24.57 -25.26
N ALA A 481 12.16 25.34 -24.65
CA ALA A 481 13.25 25.99 -25.35
C ALA A 481 14.54 25.19 -25.17
N LEU A 482 15.18 24.83 -26.26
CA LEU A 482 16.52 24.22 -26.23
C LEU A 482 17.58 25.34 -26.25
N SER A 483 18.61 25.20 -25.42
CA SER A 483 19.74 26.16 -25.40
C SER A 483 20.50 26.20 -26.74
N THR A 484 20.44 25.11 -27.53
CA THR A 484 20.92 25.04 -28.89
C THR A 484 20.01 24.14 -29.73
N PRO A 485 19.64 24.54 -30.97
CA PRO A 485 18.80 23.74 -31.85
C PRO A 485 19.52 22.52 -32.43
N VAL A 486 20.83 22.40 -32.22
CA VAL A 486 21.65 21.32 -32.77
C VAL A 486 22.45 20.66 -31.63
N MET A 487 22.35 19.35 -31.51
CA MET A 487 23.14 18.55 -30.59
C MET A 487 24.49 18.22 -31.28
N GLY A 488 25.59 18.71 -30.73
CA GLY A 488 26.92 18.31 -31.16
C GLY A 488 27.25 16.84 -30.83
N GLN A 489 28.20 16.25 -31.51
CA GLN A 489 28.60 14.85 -31.31
C GLN A 489 29.04 14.49 -29.89
N ASN A 490 29.30 15.46 -29.02
CA ASN A 490 29.70 15.28 -27.61
C ASN A 490 28.55 15.50 -26.61
N GLY A 491 27.33 15.60 -27.07
CA GLY A 491 26.12 15.14 -26.43
C GLY A 491 25.63 15.82 -25.17
N SER A 492 25.83 17.11 -24.87
CA SER A 492 25.10 17.75 -23.78
C SER A 492 24.21 18.90 -24.29
N THR A 493 22.91 18.61 -24.39
CA THR A 493 21.87 19.65 -24.49
C THR A 493 21.23 19.85 -23.13
N THR A 494 21.17 21.09 -22.62
CA THR A 494 20.41 21.43 -21.43
C THR A 494 19.06 21.98 -21.87
N ALA A 495 17.98 21.30 -21.52
CA ALA A 495 16.64 21.87 -21.64
C ALA A 495 16.39 22.79 -20.45
N VAL A 496 16.03 24.05 -20.70
CA VAL A 496 15.60 24.97 -19.65
C VAL A 496 14.08 24.98 -19.64
N VAL A 497 13.48 24.45 -18.58
CA VAL A 497 12.06 24.57 -18.31
C VAL A 497 11.88 25.74 -17.34
N HIS A 498 11.25 26.82 -17.78
CA HIS A 498 10.88 27.92 -16.89
C HIS A 498 9.68 27.49 -16.04
N ARG A 499 9.88 27.48 -14.72
CA ARG A 499 8.84 27.21 -13.74
C ARG A 499 8.44 28.51 -13.07
N ASP A 500 7.30 29.07 -13.44
CA ASP A 500 6.72 30.18 -12.71
C ASP A 500 5.82 29.65 -11.59
N GLN A 501 6.18 29.95 -10.34
CA GLN A 501 5.31 29.72 -9.18
C GLN A 501 4.45 30.97 -8.97
N TYR A 502 3.15 30.82 -9.14
CA TYR A 502 2.18 31.80 -8.64
C TYR A 502 1.76 31.41 -7.21
N ARG A 503 1.89 32.35 -6.28
CA ARG A 503 1.41 32.25 -4.90
C ARG A 503 -0.08 32.52 -4.83
#